data_9736d8be55819134fc10469e7dc74d6d
#
_entry.id   9736d8be55819134fc10469e7dc74d6d
#
_cell.length_a   1.000
_cell.length_b   1.000
_cell.length_c   1.000
_cell.angle_alpha   90.00
_cell.angle_beta   90.00
_cell.angle_gamma   90.00
#
_symmetry.space_group_name_H-M   'P 1'
#
loop_
_entity.id
_entity.type
_entity.pdbx_description
1 polymer ?
#
loop_
_entity_poly.entity_id
_entity_poly.type
_entity_poly.pdbx_seq_one_letter_code
_entity_poly.pdbx_strand_id
1 'polypeptide(L)'
;MKRSLSIPWSRSSDTKAVNQMTFSAKAGEVLALLGPNGAGKSTTLDMCTGFTSPTSGSIRVLGLDPAKQPQKVRERIGIMLQGGGSYSGLGVQEMLELTASYHLNPHHPDRLIDLLGLRGVARTPYRRLSGGQQQRLSLALALIGRPELVFLDEPATGLDAQSRHLVWDIINALQRDGVTVILTTHSMDEAETLANHVVIVDRGRVVIQGSPAELMAEGSQPTITLKTADPLDLDELNRAMLPFALEAEATRRLNYHVYGHPTPEILAALAHEARRQDVLITELRIAQQSLEDVFLEITGRELRS
;
A
#
# COMPACT_ATOMS: atom_id res chain seq x y z
N MET A 1 21.04 31.21 45.25
CA MET A 1 21.61 30.03 44.61
C MET A 1 20.62 29.55 43.54
N LYS A 2 20.83 29.89 42.27
CA LYS A 2 20.03 29.37 41.16
C LYS A 2 20.70 28.13 40.61
N ARG A 3 20.04 26.96 40.77
CA ARG A 3 20.49 25.72 40.11
C ARG A 3 20.01 25.72 38.68
N SER A 4 20.95 25.86 37.73
CA SER A 4 20.75 25.64 36.32
C SER A 4 20.66 24.13 36.09
N LEU A 5 19.49 23.62 35.65
CA LEU A 5 19.36 22.28 35.09
C LEU A 5 19.82 22.35 33.61
N SER A 6 21.00 21.87 33.34
CA SER A 6 21.44 21.55 32.00
C SER A 6 20.94 20.16 31.63
N ILE A 7 19.93 20.10 30.75
CA ILE A 7 19.52 18.84 30.10
C ILE A 7 20.57 18.56 29.01
N PRO A 8 21.29 17.44 29.05
CA PRO A 8 22.20 17.11 27.97
C PRO A 8 21.35 16.79 26.70
N TRP A 9 21.47 17.59 25.69
CA TRP A 9 20.99 17.26 24.34
C TRP A 9 21.78 16.03 23.90
N SER A 10 21.11 14.85 23.89
CA SER A 10 21.66 13.69 23.21
C SER A 10 21.85 14.07 21.75
N ARG A 11 23.04 13.87 21.21
CA ARG A 11 23.31 13.96 19.77
C ARG A 11 22.30 13.03 19.11
N SER A 12 21.34 13.60 18.36
CA SER A 12 20.50 12.84 17.46
C SER A 12 21.47 12.12 16.51
N SER A 13 21.46 10.81 16.50
CA SER A 13 22.08 10.07 15.42
C SER A 13 21.44 10.60 14.14
N ASP A 14 22.25 11.07 13.17
CA ASP A 14 21.78 11.50 11.85
C ASP A 14 21.13 10.31 11.14
N THR A 15 19.84 10.09 11.46
CA THR A 15 19.05 9.04 10.83
C THR A 15 18.61 9.56 9.47
N LYS A 16 19.16 9.00 8.40
CA LYS A 16 18.74 9.32 7.03
C LYS A 16 17.37 8.68 6.81
N ALA A 17 16.33 9.52 6.80
CA ALA A 17 14.95 9.06 6.55
C ALA A 17 14.77 8.52 5.12
N VAL A 18 15.45 9.12 4.14
CA VAL A 18 15.54 8.69 2.75
C VAL A 18 16.99 8.58 2.35
N ASN A 19 17.39 7.44 1.80
CA ASN A 19 18.77 7.12 1.49
C ASN A 19 18.92 6.52 0.09
N GLN A 20 19.22 7.37 -0.90
CA GLN A 20 19.46 6.98 -2.29
C GLN A 20 18.26 6.25 -2.94
N MET A 21 17.04 6.71 -2.68
CA MET A 21 15.87 6.21 -3.40
C MET A 21 15.85 6.74 -4.82
N THR A 22 15.62 5.86 -5.79
CA THR A 22 15.39 6.22 -7.20
C THR A 22 14.18 5.43 -7.72
N PHE A 23 13.15 6.12 -8.14
CA PHE A 23 11.96 5.55 -8.78
C PHE A 23 11.29 6.59 -9.68
N SER A 24 10.35 6.15 -10.49
CA SER A 24 9.55 7.01 -11.36
C SER A 24 8.12 6.52 -11.45
N ALA A 25 7.16 7.46 -11.53
CA ALA A 25 5.76 7.18 -11.80
C ALA A 25 5.43 7.64 -13.23
N LYS A 26 4.68 6.83 -13.97
CA LYS A 26 4.18 7.21 -15.29
C LYS A 26 2.85 7.95 -15.15
N ALA A 27 2.59 8.85 -16.09
CA ALA A 27 1.32 9.59 -16.10
C ALA A 27 0.13 8.64 -16.28
N GLY A 28 -0.94 8.86 -15.49
CA GLY A 28 -2.16 8.05 -15.53
C GLY A 28 -2.04 6.67 -14.86
N GLU A 29 -0.93 6.38 -14.17
CA GLU A 29 -0.75 5.14 -13.41
C GLU A 29 -0.87 5.37 -11.90
N VAL A 30 -1.19 4.29 -11.18
CA VAL A 30 -1.12 4.23 -9.72
C VAL A 30 0.21 3.64 -9.32
N LEU A 31 1.04 4.41 -8.60
CA LEU A 31 2.27 3.95 -7.99
C LEU A 31 2.07 3.81 -6.48
N ALA A 32 2.36 2.63 -5.93
CA ALA A 32 2.36 2.39 -4.49
C ALA A 32 3.79 2.38 -3.92
N LEU A 33 4.05 3.26 -2.95
CA LEU A 33 5.21 3.18 -2.07
C LEU A 33 4.85 2.27 -0.89
N LEU A 34 5.31 1.03 -0.93
CA LEU A 34 5.00 -0.01 0.04
C LEU A 34 6.15 -0.19 1.02
N GLY A 35 5.86 -0.34 2.30
CA GLY A 35 6.88 -0.61 3.31
C GLY A 35 6.43 -0.35 4.74
N PRO A 36 7.22 -0.78 5.74
CA PRO A 36 6.87 -0.61 7.15
C PRO A 36 6.87 0.86 7.59
N ASN A 37 6.32 1.11 8.77
CA ASN A 37 6.38 2.43 9.39
C ASN A 37 7.84 2.83 9.63
N GLY A 38 8.16 4.10 9.31
CA GLY A 38 9.54 4.61 9.39
C GLY A 38 10.43 4.26 8.20
N ALA A 39 9.93 3.60 7.15
CA ALA A 39 10.71 3.31 5.95
C ALA A 39 11.03 4.53 5.06
N GLY A 40 10.50 5.71 5.39
CA GLY A 40 10.76 6.96 4.65
C GLY A 40 9.66 7.35 3.65
N LYS A 41 8.51 6.64 3.63
CA LYS A 41 7.39 6.88 2.70
C LYS A 41 6.84 8.30 2.77
N SER A 42 6.35 8.73 3.94
CA SER A 42 5.78 10.09 4.14
C SER A 42 6.83 11.17 3.91
N THR A 43 8.09 10.97 4.33
CA THR A 43 9.18 11.91 4.04
C THR A 43 9.41 12.06 2.53
N THR A 44 9.28 10.97 1.78
CA THR A 44 9.38 11.00 0.31
C THR A 44 8.23 11.81 -0.29
N LEU A 45 7.00 11.63 0.20
CA LEU A 45 5.85 12.43 -0.22
C LEU A 45 6.06 13.92 0.11
N ASP A 46 6.55 14.25 1.31
CA ASP A 46 6.85 15.63 1.72
C ASP A 46 7.84 16.31 0.79
N MET A 47 8.85 15.59 0.33
CA MET A 47 9.81 16.11 -0.65
C MET A 47 9.17 16.28 -2.03
N CYS A 48 8.33 15.34 -2.49
CA CYS A 48 7.64 15.43 -3.77
C CYS A 48 6.61 16.58 -3.80
N THR A 49 5.98 16.90 -2.68
CA THR A 49 5.00 17.98 -2.55
C THR A 49 5.62 19.34 -2.26
N GLY A 50 6.94 19.39 -2.04
CA GLY A 50 7.68 20.61 -1.76
C GLY A 50 7.48 21.14 -0.34
N PHE A 51 7.10 20.30 0.63
CA PHE A 51 7.10 20.66 2.05
C PHE A 51 8.51 20.60 2.64
N THR A 52 9.33 19.70 2.12
CA THR A 52 10.72 19.52 2.55
C THR A 52 11.62 19.42 1.31
N SER A 53 12.85 19.91 1.41
CA SER A 53 13.84 19.78 0.34
C SER A 53 14.75 18.57 0.60
N PRO A 54 15.13 17.80 -0.43
CA PRO A 54 16.11 16.74 -0.27
C PRO A 54 17.50 17.32 0.09
N THR A 55 18.26 16.64 0.94
CA THR A 55 19.62 17.02 1.29
C THR A 55 20.56 16.86 0.08
N SER A 56 20.29 15.89 -0.78
CA SER A 56 21.04 15.63 -2.03
C SER A 56 20.14 14.92 -3.04
N GLY A 57 20.55 14.89 -4.30
CA GLY A 57 19.76 14.32 -5.38
C GLY A 57 18.81 15.33 -6.03
N SER A 58 17.84 14.84 -6.79
CA SER A 58 16.87 15.69 -7.51
C SER A 58 15.49 15.04 -7.58
N ILE A 59 14.45 15.85 -7.51
CA ILE A 59 13.07 15.43 -7.65
C ILE A 59 12.42 16.23 -8.77
N ARG A 60 11.61 15.56 -9.59
CA ARG A 60 10.78 16.18 -10.60
C ARG A 60 9.34 15.69 -10.44
N VAL A 61 8.42 16.62 -10.33
CA VAL A 61 6.97 16.37 -10.25
C VAL A 61 6.29 17.16 -11.35
N LEU A 62 5.61 16.48 -12.26
CA LEU A 62 5.01 17.09 -13.46
C LEU A 62 6.01 17.99 -14.24
N GLY A 63 7.30 17.56 -14.29
CA GLY A 63 8.38 18.29 -14.95
C GLY A 63 9.00 19.42 -14.13
N LEU A 64 8.43 19.78 -12.96
CA LEU A 64 8.88 20.86 -12.09
C LEU A 64 9.75 20.32 -10.94
N ASP A 65 10.64 21.18 -10.43
CA ASP A 65 11.42 20.91 -9.21
C ASP A 65 10.63 21.42 -7.98
N PRO A 66 10.10 20.53 -7.11
CA PRO A 66 9.26 20.95 -5.99
C PRO A 66 10.01 21.77 -4.94
N ALA A 67 11.33 21.62 -4.83
CA ALA A 67 12.12 22.44 -3.91
C ALA A 67 12.31 23.89 -4.41
N LYS A 68 12.30 24.09 -5.74
CA LYS A 68 12.48 25.42 -6.35
C LYS A 68 11.17 26.10 -6.72
N GLN A 69 10.14 25.32 -7.06
CA GLN A 69 8.85 25.81 -7.56
C GLN A 69 7.67 25.17 -6.82
N PRO A 70 7.64 25.17 -5.47
CA PRO A 70 6.64 24.42 -4.71
C PRO A 70 5.21 24.89 -4.96
N GLN A 71 5.01 26.19 -5.21
CA GLN A 71 3.67 26.73 -5.50
C GLN A 71 3.12 26.21 -6.82
N LYS A 72 3.92 26.23 -7.89
CA LYS A 72 3.51 25.73 -9.21
C LYS A 72 3.22 24.23 -9.20
N VAL A 73 3.94 23.46 -8.37
CA VAL A 73 3.66 22.04 -8.18
C VAL A 73 2.31 21.89 -7.46
N ARG A 74 2.11 22.60 -6.35
CA ARG A 74 0.89 22.47 -5.51
C ARG A 74 -0.39 22.94 -6.20
N GLU A 75 -0.31 23.83 -7.17
CA GLU A 75 -1.44 24.24 -8.01
C GLU A 75 -1.99 23.09 -8.89
N ARG A 76 -1.17 22.06 -9.16
CA ARG A 76 -1.47 20.97 -10.08
C ARG A 76 -1.65 19.62 -9.40
N ILE A 77 -1.38 19.52 -8.11
CA ILE A 77 -1.45 18.28 -7.34
C ILE A 77 -2.53 18.34 -6.28
N GLY A 78 -3.04 17.15 -5.93
CA GLY A 78 -3.83 16.93 -4.72
C GLY A 78 -2.99 16.27 -3.65
N ILE A 79 -3.21 16.60 -2.38
CA ILE A 79 -2.43 16.05 -1.27
C ILE A 79 -3.37 15.62 -0.17
N MET A 80 -3.28 14.35 0.21
CA MET A 80 -3.91 13.77 1.38
C MET A 80 -2.82 13.30 2.32
N LEU A 81 -2.61 14.04 3.42
CA LEU A 81 -1.59 13.71 4.44
C LEU A 81 -2.19 12.88 5.56
N GLN A 82 -1.36 12.05 6.19
CA GLN A 82 -1.71 11.33 7.39
C GLN A 82 -1.96 12.31 8.56
N GLY A 83 -3.08 12.12 9.29
CA GLY A 83 -3.43 12.95 10.45
C GLY A 83 -4.11 14.29 10.14
N GLY A 84 -4.40 14.59 8.90
CA GLY A 84 -5.29 15.66 8.39
C GLY A 84 -5.14 17.02 9.06
N GLY A 85 -4.47 17.96 8.45
CA GLY A 85 -4.38 19.37 8.89
C GLY A 85 -5.66 20.18 8.68
N SER A 86 -6.81 19.71 9.15
CA SER A 86 -8.11 20.32 8.87
C SER A 86 -8.57 21.26 9.99
N TYR A 87 -9.32 22.30 9.64
CA TYR A 87 -9.91 23.23 10.61
C TYR A 87 -10.96 22.52 11.48
N SER A 88 -10.63 22.23 12.72
CA SER A 88 -11.42 21.39 13.63
C SER A 88 -12.85 21.85 13.88
N GLY A 89 -13.14 23.14 13.68
CA GLY A 89 -14.45 23.77 13.91
C GLY A 89 -15.35 23.83 12.68
N LEU A 90 -14.81 23.70 11.45
CA LEU A 90 -15.58 23.80 10.22
C LEU A 90 -16.34 22.50 9.93
N GLY A 91 -17.53 22.63 9.33
CA GLY A 91 -18.28 21.51 8.79
C GLY A 91 -17.67 20.98 7.50
N VAL A 92 -18.05 19.77 7.12
CA VAL A 92 -17.56 19.10 5.89
C VAL A 92 -17.79 19.98 4.65
N GLN A 93 -19.01 20.50 4.49
CA GLN A 93 -19.37 21.34 3.34
C GLN A 93 -18.60 22.66 3.36
N GLU A 94 -18.55 23.36 4.50
CA GLU A 94 -17.82 24.61 4.65
C GLU A 94 -16.32 24.46 4.31
N MET A 95 -15.75 23.33 4.70
CA MET A 95 -14.34 23.05 4.44
C MET A 95 -14.05 22.81 2.95
N LEU A 96 -14.95 22.10 2.27
CA LEU A 96 -14.86 21.88 0.82
C LEU A 96 -15.11 23.18 0.04
N GLU A 97 -16.08 24.00 0.44
CA GLU A 97 -16.34 25.31 -0.15
C GLU A 97 -15.16 26.28 0.02
N LEU A 98 -14.58 26.30 1.22
CA LEU A 98 -13.38 27.10 1.50
C LEU A 98 -12.20 26.63 0.62
N THR A 99 -11.96 25.31 0.56
CA THR A 99 -10.85 24.79 -0.26
C THR A 99 -11.11 25.02 -1.75
N ALA A 100 -12.35 24.86 -2.21
CA ALA A 100 -12.72 25.15 -3.59
C ALA A 100 -12.43 26.61 -3.98
N SER A 101 -12.60 27.55 -3.06
CA SER A 101 -12.34 28.98 -3.32
C SER A 101 -10.88 29.32 -3.63
N TYR A 102 -9.95 28.44 -3.32
CA TYR A 102 -8.52 28.58 -3.66
C TYR A 102 -8.17 28.07 -5.06
N HIS A 103 -9.11 27.44 -5.78
CA HIS A 103 -8.87 26.85 -7.10
C HIS A 103 -9.67 27.60 -8.19
N LEU A 104 -9.08 27.74 -9.38
CA LEU A 104 -9.73 28.41 -10.52
C LEU A 104 -10.91 27.60 -11.09
N ASN A 105 -10.80 26.28 -11.11
CA ASN A 105 -11.82 25.39 -11.67
C ASN A 105 -12.02 24.15 -10.77
N PRO A 106 -12.56 24.33 -9.55
CA PRO A 106 -12.73 23.22 -8.63
C PRO A 106 -13.85 22.27 -9.07
N HIS A 107 -13.86 21.08 -8.49
CA HIS A 107 -15.07 20.26 -8.46
C HIS A 107 -16.14 20.95 -7.60
N HIS A 108 -17.41 20.72 -7.93
CA HIS A 108 -18.51 21.17 -7.06
C HIS A 108 -18.45 20.42 -5.72
N PRO A 109 -18.44 21.09 -4.55
CA PRO A 109 -18.37 20.44 -3.25
C PRO A 109 -19.41 19.33 -3.04
N ASP A 110 -20.67 19.57 -3.44
CA ASP A 110 -21.74 18.57 -3.31
C ASP A 110 -21.44 17.26 -4.05
N ARG A 111 -20.80 17.34 -5.23
CA ARG A 111 -20.43 16.13 -5.99
C ARG A 111 -19.45 15.27 -5.20
N LEU A 112 -18.46 15.87 -4.54
CA LEU A 112 -17.48 15.14 -3.73
C LEU A 112 -18.10 14.63 -2.43
N ILE A 113 -19.02 15.40 -1.82
CA ILE A 113 -19.81 14.98 -0.64
C ILE A 113 -20.59 13.70 -0.97
N ASP A 114 -21.25 13.66 -2.13
CA ASP A 114 -22.03 12.49 -2.55
C ASP A 114 -21.12 11.31 -2.90
N LEU A 115 -20.10 11.55 -3.72
CA LEU A 115 -19.14 10.53 -4.15
C LEU A 115 -18.48 9.82 -2.97
N LEU A 116 -18.14 10.56 -1.91
CA LEU A 116 -17.44 10.04 -0.73
C LEU A 116 -18.38 9.63 0.41
N GLY A 117 -19.70 9.63 0.16
CA GLY A 117 -20.70 9.21 1.16
C GLY A 117 -20.71 10.08 2.42
N LEU A 118 -20.49 11.39 2.26
CA LEU A 118 -20.44 12.35 3.37
C LEU A 118 -21.73 13.16 3.54
N ARG A 119 -22.77 12.91 2.72
CA ARG A 119 -24.02 13.69 2.73
C ARG A 119 -24.67 13.74 4.11
N GLY A 120 -24.72 12.62 4.82
CA GLY A 120 -25.31 12.54 6.17
C GLY A 120 -24.58 13.34 7.24
N VAL A 121 -23.34 13.76 6.97
CA VAL A 121 -22.48 14.52 7.90
C VAL A 121 -22.00 15.86 7.33
N ALA A 122 -22.61 16.33 6.24
CA ALA A 122 -22.18 17.54 5.52
C ALA A 122 -22.06 18.79 6.41
N ARG A 123 -22.90 18.91 7.44
CA ARG A 123 -22.89 20.01 8.41
C ARG A 123 -22.18 19.69 9.73
N THR A 124 -21.62 18.46 9.85
CA THR A 124 -20.95 18.02 11.07
C THR A 124 -19.53 18.61 11.12
N PRO A 125 -19.15 19.29 12.23
CA PRO A 125 -17.78 19.77 12.42
C PRO A 125 -16.76 18.65 12.37
N TYR A 126 -15.58 18.92 11.75
CA TYR A 126 -14.50 17.96 11.56
C TYR A 126 -14.16 17.15 12.82
N ARG A 127 -14.05 17.82 13.97
CA ARG A 127 -13.73 17.18 15.28
C ARG A 127 -14.76 16.15 15.76
N ARG A 128 -15.97 16.13 15.17
CA ARG A 128 -17.05 15.18 15.52
C ARG A 128 -17.18 14.05 14.49
N LEU A 129 -16.42 14.07 13.42
CA LEU A 129 -16.40 13.01 12.43
C LEU A 129 -15.68 11.78 12.99
N SER A 130 -16.14 10.58 12.58
CA SER A 130 -15.37 9.36 12.80
C SER A 130 -14.06 9.39 12.00
N GLY A 131 -13.07 8.58 12.39
CA GLY A 131 -11.80 8.49 11.66
C GLY A 131 -12.00 8.22 10.17
N GLY A 132 -12.90 7.29 9.82
CA GLY A 132 -13.21 7.00 8.42
C GLY A 132 -13.90 8.14 7.68
N GLN A 133 -14.73 8.96 8.36
CA GLN A 133 -15.31 10.16 7.77
C GLN A 133 -14.26 11.26 7.57
N GLN A 134 -13.34 11.42 8.52
CA GLN A 134 -12.21 12.34 8.39
C GLN A 134 -11.31 11.95 7.21
N GLN A 135 -11.01 10.66 7.06
CA GLN A 135 -10.20 10.13 5.97
C GLN A 135 -10.85 10.40 4.61
N ARG A 136 -12.16 10.11 4.47
CA ARG A 136 -12.91 10.39 3.24
C ARG A 136 -13.02 11.89 2.94
N LEU A 137 -13.14 12.74 3.96
CA LEU A 137 -13.09 14.19 3.77
C LEU A 137 -11.70 14.65 3.32
N SER A 138 -10.62 14.13 3.90
CA SER A 138 -9.24 14.41 3.46
C SER A 138 -9.05 14.06 1.98
N LEU A 139 -9.57 12.92 1.53
CA LEU A 139 -9.55 12.55 0.12
C LEU A 139 -10.37 13.54 -0.73
N ALA A 140 -11.57 13.95 -0.28
CA ALA A 140 -12.36 14.96 -0.99
C ALA A 140 -11.61 16.29 -1.17
N LEU A 141 -10.94 16.75 -0.10
CA LEU A 141 -10.13 17.96 -0.13
C LEU A 141 -8.94 17.86 -1.09
N ALA A 142 -8.30 16.69 -1.17
CA ALA A 142 -7.22 16.44 -2.13
C ALA A 142 -7.71 16.49 -3.59
N LEU A 143 -8.96 16.12 -3.84
CA LEU A 143 -9.54 16.04 -5.19
C LEU A 143 -10.22 17.34 -5.66
N ILE A 144 -10.56 18.26 -4.75
CA ILE A 144 -11.39 19.42 -5.05
C ILE A 144 -10.84 20.29 -6.19
N GLY A 145 -9.52 20.43 -6.30
CA GLY A 145 -8.82 21.27 -7.29
C GLY A 145 -8.68 20.64 -8.68
N ARG A 146 -9.24 19.46 -8.97
CA ARG A 146 -9.03 18.69 -10.21
C ARG A 146 -7.55 18.45 -10.51
N PRO A 147 -6.82 17.80 -9.62
CA PRO A 147 -5.39 17.61 -9.77
C PRO A 147 -5.04 16.69 -10.95
N GLU A 148 -3.87 16.92 -11.54
CA GLU A 148 -3.26 16.02 -12.54
C GLU A 148 -2.56 14.84 -11.87
N LEU A 149 -2.12 15.03 -10.61
CA LEU A 149 -1.44 14.04 -9.79
C LEU A 149 -1.92 14.16 -8.34
N VAL A 150 -2.20 13.02 -7.70
CA VAL A 150 -2.63 12.98 -6.30
C VAL A 150 -1.60 12.20 -5.48
N PHE A 151 -1.19 12.78 -4.35
CA PHE A 151 -0.42 12.10 -3.31
C PHE A 151 -1.34 11.70 -2.17
N LEU A 152 -1.39 10.41 -1.84
CA LEU A 152 -2.25 9.84 -0.82
C LEU A 152 -1.40 9.12 0.23
N ASP A 153 -1.30 9.69 1.43
CA ASP A 153 -0.54 9.06 2.53
C ASP A 153 -1.48 8.16 3.35
N GLU A 154 -1.33 6.85 3.18
CA GLU A 154 -2.11 5.79 3.82
C GLU A 154 -3.64 5.97 3.68
N PRO A 155 -4.20 6.04 2.45
CA PRO A 155 -5.57 6.48 2.21
C PRO A 155 -6.64 5.57 2.81
N ALA A 156 -6.37 4.29 3.01
CA ALA A 156 -7.34 3.32 3.52
C ALA A 156 -7.03 2.83 4.96
N THR A 157 -6.00 3.38 5.60
CA THR A 157 -5.60 2.97 6.96
C THR A 157 -6.70 3.31 7.97
N GLY A 158 -7.05 2.33 8.82
CA GLY A 158 -8.05 2.49 9.87
C GLY A 158 -9.51 2.53 9.38
N LEU A 159 -9.75 2.26 8.11
CA LEU A 159 -11.11 2.15 7.55
C LEU A 159 -11.69 0.74 7.75
N ASP A 160 -13.01 0.67 7.94
CA ASP A 160 -13.75 -0.58 7.79
C ASP A 160 -13.72 -1.06 6.32
N ALA A 161 -14.09 -2.32 6.09
CA ALA A 161 -14.02 -2.95 4.77
C ALA A 161 -14.83 -2.17 3.71
N GLN A 162 -16.04 -1.70 4.05
CA GLN A 162 -16.89 -0.97 3.12
C GLN A 162 -16.28 0.40 2.74
N SER A 163 -15.79 1.14 3.71
CA SER A 163 -15.13 2.44 3.49
C SER A 163 -13.82 2.28 2.71
N ARG A 164 -13.07 1.20 2.94
CA ARG A 164 -11.84 0.87 2.19
C ARG A 164 -12.15 0.62 0.72
N HIS A 165 -13.13 -0.22 0.41
CA HIS A 165 -13.53 -0.47 -0.98
C HIS A 165 -13.98 0.80 -1.69
N LEU A 166 -14.75 1.68 -1.00
CA LEU A 166 -15.13 2.97 -1.57
C LEU A 166 -13.89 3.82 -1.97
N VAL A 167 -12.87 3.89 -1.10
CA VAL A 167 -11.63 4.61 -1.40
C VAL A 167 -10.90 3.97 -2.58
N TRP A 168 -10.82 2.65 -2.64
CA TRP A 168 -10.21 1.92 -3.75
C TRP A 168 -10.94 2.17 -5.08
N ASP A 169 -12.27 2.16 -5.08
CA ASP A 169 -13.08 2.47 -6.26
C ASP A 169 -12.82 3.88 -6.78
N ILE A 170 -12.62 4.85 -5.87
CA ILE A 170 -12.29 6.22 -6.23
C ILE A 170 -10.89 6.31 -6.83
N ILE A 171 -9.89 5.64 -6.25
CA ILE A 171 -8.53 5.58 -6.80
C ILE A 171 -8.54 4.99 -8.20
N ASN A 172 -9.25 3.88 -8.41
CA ASN A 172 -9.42 3.26 -9.72
C ASN A 172 -10.16 4.17 -10.71
N ALA A 173 -11.13 4.98 -10.25
CA ALA A 173 -11.82 5.95 -11.10
C ALA A 173 -10.89 7.09 -11.51
N LEU A 174 -10.07 7.62 -10.58
CA LEU A 174 -9.06 8.63 -10.89
C LEU A 174 -8.07 8.16 -11.96
N GLN A 175 -7.58 6.92 -11.83
CA GLN A 175 -6.70 6.33 -12.82
C GLN A 175 -7.37 6.23 -14.21
N ARG A 176 -8.63 5.77 -14.27
CA ARG A 176 -9.40 5.69 -15.53
C ARG A 176 -9.61 7.08 -16.16
N ASP A 177 -9.72 8.12 -15.34
CA ASP A 177 -9.81 9.51 -15.79
C ASP A 177 -8.44 10.12 -16.17
N GLY A 178 -7.36 9.32 -16.12
CA GLY A 178 -6.00 9.73 -16.50
C GLY A 178 -5.24 10.49 -15.42
N VAL A 179 -5.77 10.56 -14.20
CA VAL A 179 -5.08 11.17 -13.05
C VAL A 179 -4.01 10.21 -12.55
N THR A 180 -2.80 10.71 -12.37
CA THR A 180 -1.72 9.94 -11.75
C THR A 180 -1.93 9.86 -10.24
N VAL A 181 -1.73 8.69 -9.64
CA VAL A 181 -1.85 8.51 -8.19
C VAL A 181 -0.53 7.98 -7.63
N ILE A 182 -0.01 8.62 -6.60
CA ILE A 182 1.09 8.09 -5.79
C ILE A 182 0.53 7.89 -4.38
N LEU A 183 0.44 6.64 -3.95
CA LEU A 183 -0.02 6.32 -2.61
C LEU A 183 1.09 5.67 -1.78
N THR A 184 1.06 5.92 -0.48
CA THR A 184 1.84 5.14 0.49
C THR A 184 0.92 4.15 1.16
N THR A 185 1.44 2.97 1.43
CA THR A 185 0.72 1.96 2.21
C THR A 185 1.69 1.01 2.90
N HIS A 186 1.20 0.35 3.94
CA HIS A 186 1.84 -0.81 4.54
C HIS A 186 1.03 -2.10 4.28
N SER A 187 -0.12 -1.99 3.57
CA SER A 187 -0.98 -3.11 3.20
C SER A 187 -0.57 -3.65 1.83
N MET A 188 -0.18 -4.91 1.80
CA MET A 188 0.15 -5.62 0.57
C MET A 188 -1.07 -5.76 -0.35
N ASP A 189 -2.23 -6.11 0.23
CA ASP A 189 -3.51 -6.22 -0.50
C ASP A 189 -3.88 -4.93 -1.24
N GLU A 190 -3.64 -3.77 -0.60
CA GLU A 190 -3.90 -2.48 -1.22
C GLU A 190 -2.98 -2.24 -2.42
N ALA A 191 -1.69 -2.53 -2.26
CA ALA A 191 -0.72 -2.40 -3.34
C ALA A 191 -1.00 -3.38 -4.49
N GLU A 192 -1.33 -4.65 -4.21
CA GLU A 192 -1.69 -5.65 -5.21
C GLU A 192 -2.95 -5.26 -6.00
N THR A 193 -3.96 -4.69 -5.30
CA THR A 193 -5.26 -4.39 -5.90
C THR A 193 -5.24 -3.13 -6.75
N LEU A 194 -4.48 -2.11 -6.34
CA LEU A 194 -4.56 -0.76 -6.92
C LEU A 194 -3.39 -0.41 -7.81
N ALA A 195 -2.18 -0.90 -7.52
CA ALA A 195 -0.99 -0.36 -8.14
C ALA A 195 -0.69 -0.98 -9.51
N ASN A 196 -0.33 -0.13 -10.47
CA ASN A 196 0.33 -0.55 -11.71
C ASN A 196 1.82 -0.78 -11.48
N HIS A 197 2.40 -0.03 -10.54
CA HIS A 197 3.80 -0.12 -10.19
C HIS A 197 3.96 -0.02 -8.67
N VAL A 198 4.67 -0.95 -8.08
CA VAL A 198 4.98 -1.00 -6.65
C VAL A 198 6.46 -0.71 -6.46
N VAL A 199 6.77 0.14 -5.50
CA VAL A 199 8.13 0.40 -5.03
C VAL A 199 8.20 -0.02 -3.57
N ILE A 200 8.82 -1.13 -3.29
CA ILE A 200 9.01 -1.61 -1.91
C ILE A 200 10.19 -0.89 -1.30
N VAL A 201 9.95 -0.25 -0.15
CA VAL A 201 10.94 0.54 0.56
C VAL A 201 11.17 0.01 1.97
N ASP A 202 12.42 -0.10 2.37
CA ASP A 202 12.83 -0.38 3.74
C ASP A 202 14.02 0.52 4.12
N ARG A 203 14.01 1.07 5.34
CA ARG A 203 15.09 1.90 5.91
C ARG A 203 15.58 3.00 4.95
N GLY A 204 14.65 3.66 4.28
CA GLY A 204 14.95 4.77 3.38
C GLY A 204 15.51 4.36 2.03
N ARG A 205 15.48 3.09 1.63
CA ARG A 205 15.97 2.59 0.35
C ARG A 205 14.90 1.85 -0.42
N VAL A 206 14.97 1.92 -1.74
CA VAL A 206 14.22 1.00 -2.59
C VAL A 206 14.86 -0.38 -2.49
N VAL A 207 14.05 -1.37 -2.15
CA VAL A 207 14.46 -2.77 -2.04
C VAL A 207 14.24 -3.48 -3.37
N ILE A 208 13.03 -3.33 -3.92
CA ILE A 208 12.62 -3.86 -5.24
C ILE A 208 11.52 -2.97 -5.80
N GLN A 209 11.36 -2.95 -7.11
CA GLN A 209 10.28 -2.23 -7.78
C GLN A 209 9.88 -2.93 -9.07
N GLY A 210 8.59 -2.91 -9.39
CA GLY A 210 8.01 -3.55 -10.57
C GLY A 210 6.48 -3.50 -10.53
N SER A 211 5.82 -4.07 -11.52
CA SER A 211 4.38 -4.32 -11.39
C SER A 211 4.13 -5.43 -10.35
N PRO A 212 2.96 -5.45 -9.69
CA PRO A 212 2.63 -6.55 -8.77
C PRO A 212 2.84 -7.93 -9.39
N ALA A 213 2.44 -8.10 -10.64
CA ALA A 213 2.60 -9.37 -11.36
C ALA A 213 4.07 -9.76 -11.59
N GLU A 214 4.94 -8.80 -11.97
CA GLU A 214 6.37 -9.04 -12.11
C GLU A 214 7.02 -9.43 -10.78
N LEU A 215 6.72 -8.68 -9.71
CA LEU A 215 7.28 -8.93 -8.38
C LEU A 215 6.86 -10.29 -7.83
N MET A 216 5.59 -10.69 -8.03
CA MET A 216 5.11 -12.01 -7.65
C MET A 216 5.67 -13.15 -8.51
N ALA A 217 6.06 -12.85 -9.76
CA ALA A 217 6.65 -13.84 -10.67
C ALA A 217 8.16 -14.04 -10.44
N GLU A 218 8.89 -13.02 -9.96
CA GLU A 218 10.33 -13.11 -9.65
C GLU A 218 10.63 -13.88 -8.35
N GLY A 219 9.62 -14.03 -7.49
CA GLY A 219 9.76 -14.74 -6.23
C GLY A 219 9.69 -16.26 -6.37
N SER A 220 9.69 -16.94 -5.23
CA SER A 220 9.74 -18.42 -5.13
C SER A 220 8.70 -19.12 -5.98
N GLN A 221 8.99 -20.38 -6.34
CA GLN A 221 8.08 -21.23 -7.13
C GLN A 221 6.66 -21.28 -6.51
N PRO A 222 5.59 -21.28 -7.35
CA PRO A 222 4.24 -21.46 -6.87
C PRO A 222 4.15 -22.65 -5.91
N THR A 223 3.42 -22.48 -4.83
CA THR A 223 3.31 -23.51 -3.80
C THR A 223 1.90 -24.08 -3.75
N ILE A 224 1.80 -25.41 -3.83
CA ILE A 224 0.55 -26.11 -3.56
C ILE A 224 0.52 -26.41 -2.06
N THR A 225 -0.43 -25.84 -1.35
CA THR A 225 -0.64 -26.11 0.07
C THR A 225 -1.75 -27.14 0.24
N LEU A 226 -1.44 -28.22 0.96
CA LEU A 226 -2.40 -29.27 1.33
C LEU A 226 -2.61 -29.26 2.83
N LYS A 227 -3.87 -29.33 3.24
CA LYS A 227 -4.25 -29.62 4.62
C LYS A 227 -5.06 -30.93 4.65
N THR A 228 -4.74 -31.80 5.59
CA THR A 228 -5.33 -33.13 5.69
C THR A 228 -6.03 -33.34 7.02
N ALA A 229 -6.93 -34.32 7.08
CA ALA A 229 -7.60 -34.73 8.31
C ALA A 229 -6.67 -35.52 9.24
N ASP A 230 -5.82 -36.35 8.65
CA ASP A 230 -4.85 -37.21 9.34
C ASP A 230 -3.45 -37.04 8.72
N PRO A 231 -2.36 -37.40 9.41
CA PRO A 231 -1.01 -37.28 8.88
C PRO A 231 -0.79 -38.10 7.61
N LEU A 232 -0.18 -37.48 6.58
CA LEU A 232 0.36 -38.15 5.42
C LEU A 232 1.79 -38.61 5.67
N ASP A 233 2.14 -39.78 5.13
CA ASP A 233 3.53 -40.21 5.01
C ASP A 233 4.23 -39.35 3.96
N LEU A 234 5.20 -38.53 4.44
CA LEU A 234 5.90 -37.58 3.61
C LEU A 234 6.82 -38.26 2.59
N ASP A 235 7.41 -39.39 2.92
CA ASP A 235 8.30 -40.13 2.02
C ASP A 235 7.53 -40.72 0.84
N GLU A 236 6.31 -41.22 1.10
CA GLU A 236 5.41 -41.72 0.05
C GLU A 236 4.90 -40.54 -0.81
N LEU A 237 4.55 -39.42 -0.19
CA LEU A 237 4.14 -38.22 -0.91
C LEU A 237 5.26 -37.70 -1.82
N ASN A 238 6.50 -37.66 -1.33
CA ASN A 238 7.66 -37.26 -2.12
C ASN A 238 7.93 -38.25 -3.27
N ARG A 239 7.76 -39.56 -3.06
CA ARG A 239 7.85 -40.54 -4.14
C ARG A 239 6.81 -40.31 -5.24
N ALA A 240 5.59 -39.93 -4.88
CA ALA A 240 4.54 -39.61 -5.84
C ALA A 240 4.84 -38.30 -6.62
N MET A 241 5.63 -37.40 -6.06
CA MET A 241 6.03 -36.14 -6.70
C MET A 241 7.30 -36.22 -7.54
N LEU A 242 8.10 -37.29 -7.41
CA LEU A 242 9.32 -37.52 -8.22
C LEU A 242 9.12 -37.39 -9.73
N PRO A 243 8.03 -37.90 -10.36
CA PRO A 243 7.83 -37.79 -11.81
C PRO A 243 7.71 -36.34 -12.28
N PHE A 244 7.36 -35.43 -11.38
CA PHE A 244 7.19 -33.99 -11.65
C PHE A 244 8.42 -33.16 -11.23
N ALA A 245 9.46 -33.79 -10.69
CA ALA A 245 10.65 -33.14 -10.10
C ALA A 245 10.27 -32.14 -9.00
N LEU A 246 9.26 -32.46 -8.19
CA LEU A 246 8.77 -31.65 -7.09
C LEU A 246 9.09 -32.31 -5.75
N GLU A 247 9.19 -31.46 -4.71
CA GLU A 247 9.42 -31.88 -3.34
C GLU A 247 8.30 -31.33 -2.44
N ALA A 248 7.86 -32.21 -1.52
CA ALA A 248 6.85 -31.86 -0.51
C ALA A 248 7.51 -31.74 0.87
N GLU A 249 7.13 -30.73 1.60
CA GLU A 249 7.57 -30.50 2.99
C GLU A 249 6.37 -30.42 3.93
N ALA A 250 6.52 -30.95 5.15
CA ALA A 250 5.56 -30.76 6.23
C ALA A 250 5.94 -29.49 7.01
N THR A 251 5.13 -28.44 6.91
CA THR A 251 5.38 -27.15 7.60
C THR A 251 4.82 -27.12 9.02
N ARG A 252 3.69 -27.79 9.23
CA ARG A 252 3.06 -28.02 10.55
C ARG A 252 2.37 -29.38 10.51
N ARG A 253 1.91 -29.83 11.69
CA ARG A 253 1.08 -31.04 11.75
C ARG A 253 -0.12 -30.91 10.81
N LEU A 254 -0.31 -31.85 9.89
CA LEU A 254 -1.38 -31.90 8.90
C LEU A 254 -1.34 -30.82 7.79
N ASN A 255 -0.25 -30.07 7.64
CA ASN A 255 -0.08 -29.09 6.57
C ASN A 255 1.19 -29.42 5.78
N TYR A 256 1.05 -29.52 4.47
CA TYR A 256 2.10 -29.89 3.53
C TYR A 256 2.20 -28.84 2.44
N HIS A 257 3.42 -28.50 2.04
CA HIS A 257 3.71 -27.65 0.91
C HIS A 257 4.41 -28.46 -0.18
N VAL A 258 3.97 -28.28 -1.41
CA VAL A 258 4.62 -28.83 -2.60
C VAL A 258 5.03 -27.65 -3.46
N TYR A 259 6.34 -27.52 -3.68
CA TYR A 259 6.91 -26.41 -4.43
C TYR A 259 6.97 -26.72 -5.92
N GLY A 260 6.30 -25.92 -6.74
CA GLY A 260 6.30 -26.04 -8.19
C GLY A 260 5.03 -25.55 -8.86
N HIS A 261 5.09 -25.42 -10.20
CA HIS A 261 3.94 -24.96 -10.97
C HIS A 261 2.81 -25.99 -10.93
N PRO A 262 1.61 -25.60 -10.46
CA PRO A 262 0.48 -26.52 -10.37
C PRO A 262 0.01 -26.90 -11.78
N THR A 263 -0.12 -28.20 -12.02
CA THR A 263 -0.78 -28.74 -13.21
C THR A 263 -1.91 -29.68 -12.80
N PRO A 264 -2.89 -29.96 -13.68
CA PRO A 264 -3.94 -30.92 -13.39
C PRO A 264 -3.39 -32.30 -12.99
N GLU A 265 -2.28 -32.71 -13.60
CA GLU A 265 -1.62 -34.01 -13.36
C GLU A 265 -1.02 -34.08 -11.94
N ILE A 266 -0.39 -32.96 -11.48
CA ILE A 266 0.17 -32.87 -10.13
C ILE A 266 -0.97 -32.93 -9.10
N LEU A 267 -2.06 -32.21 -9.32
CA LEU A 267 -3.21 -32.21 -8.43
C LEU A 267 -3.86 -33.60 -8.35
N ALA A 268 -3.96 -34.29 -9.50
CA ALA A 268 -4.45 -35.65 -9.56
C ALA A 268 -3.53 -36.64 -8.81
N ALA A 269 -2.21 -36.50 -8.94
CA ALA A 269 -1.24 -37.31 -8.24
C ALA A 269 -1.30 -37.12 -6.72
N LEU A 270 -1.44 -35.84 -6.23
CA LEU A 270 -1.62 -35.53 -4.82
C LEU A 270 -2.90 -36.16 -4.25
N ALA A 271 -4.01 -36.05 -4.98
CA ALA A 271 -5.29 -36.64 -4.58
C ALA A 271 -5.24 -38.17 -4.60
N HIS A 272 -4.56 -38.77 -5.58
CA HIS A 272 -4.36 -40.24 -5.66
C HIS A 272 -3.54 -40.72 -4.49
N GLU A 273 -2.44 -40.04 -4.14
CA GLU A 273 -1.58 -40.45 -3.03
C GLU A 273 -2.30 -40.32 -1.68
N ALA A 274 -3.05 -39.24 -1.46
CA ALA A 274 -3.86 -39.09 -0.25
C ALA A 274 -4.92 -40.19 -0.13
N ARG A 275 -5.57 -40.58 -1.25
CA ARG A 275 -6.48 -41.72 -1.29
C ARG A 275 -5.78 -43.03 -0.98
N ARG A 276 -4.55 -43.25 -1.49
CA ARG A 276 -3.78 -44.47 -1.26
C ARG A 276 -3.45 -44.68 0.21
N GLN A 277 -3.22 -43.56 0.92
CA GLN A 277 -2.96 -43.53 2.36
C GLN A 277 -4.24 -43.46 3.22
N ASP A 278 -5.43 -43.50 2.60
CA ASP A 278 -6.73 -43.35 3.25
C ASP A 278 -6.85 -42.04 4.07
N VAL A 279 -6.26 -40.97 3.57
CA VAL A 279 -6.23 -39.64 4.20
C VAL A 279 -7.07 -38.64 3.40
N LEU A 280 -8.00 -37.97 4.08
CA LEU A 280 -8.85 -36.94 3.46
C LEU A 280 -8.08 -35.62 3.34
N ILE A 281 -8.01 -35.07 2.14
CA ILE A 281 -7.58 -33.66 1.92
C ILE A 281 -8.75 -32.75 2.31
N THR A 282 -8.59 -31.96 3.37
CA THR A 282 -9.60 -31.02 3.85
C THR A 282 -9.52 -29.65 3.19
N GLU A 283 -8.32 -29.29 2.70
CA GLU A 283 -8.09 -28.04 1.98
C GLU A 283 -6.94 -28.24 0.97
N LEU A 284 -7.12 -27.73 -0.25
CA LEU A 284 -6.10 -27.66 -1.26
C LEU A 284 -6.09 -26.23 -1.80
N ARG A 285 -4.97 -25.53 -1.63
CA ARG A 285 -4.75 -24.19 -2.14
C ARG A 285 -3.59 -24.20 -3.11
N ILE A 286 -3.78 -23.52 -4.21
CA ILE A 286 -2.70 -23.13 -5.10
C ILE A 286 -2.36 -21.70 -4.69
N ALA A 287 -1.31 -21.55 -3.91
CA ALA A 287 -0.83 -20.24 -3.52
C ALA A 287 0.03 -19.68 -4.66
N GLN A 288 -0.44 -18.65 -5.32
CA GLN A 288 0.45 -17.74 -6.01
C GLN A 288 1.16 -16.92 -4.92
N GLN A 289 2.44 -16.64 -5.12
CA GLN A 289 3.18 -15.82 -4.19
C GLN A 289 2.51 -14.44 -4.09
N SER A 290 2.28 -13.98 -2.87
CA SER A 290 1.77 -12.64 -2.59
C SER A 290 2.92 -11.64 -2.51
N LEU A 291 2.63 -10.35 -2.61
CA LEU A 291 3.64 -9.32 -2.32
C LEU A 291 4.16 -9.41 -0.88
N GLU A 292 3.37 -9.99 0.04
CA GLU A 292 3.79 -10.23 1.42
C GLU A 292 4.92 -11.27 1.48
N ASP A 293 4.78 -12.37 0.73
CA ASP A 293 5.81 -13.40 0.64
C ASP A 293 7.10 -12.85 0.04
N VAL A 294 6.98 -12.06 -1.04
CA VAL A 294 8.12 -11.36 -1.66
C VAL A 294 8.82 -10.44 -0.65
N PHE A 295 8.05 -9.66 0.09
CA PHE A 295 8.59 -8.75 1.09
C PHE A 295 9.32 -9.49 2.21
N LEU A 296 8.73 -10.57 2.75
CA LEU A 296 9.32 -11.40 3.81
C LEU A 296 10.62 -12.06 3.35
N GLU A 297 10.64 -12.59 2.13
CA GLU A 297 11.83 -13.23 1.55
C GLU A 297 12.99 -12.23 1.45
N ILE A 298 12.72 -11.02 0.95
CA ILE A 298 13.74 -10.00 0.72
C ILE A 298 14.21 -9.35 2.03
N THR A 299 13.31 -9.12 2.98
CA THR A 299 13.63 -8.38 4.21
C THR A 299 13.98 -9.29 5.39
N GLY A 300 13.69 -10.59 5.31
CA GLY A 300 13.92 -11.56 6.37
C GLY A 300 13.15 -11.24 7.67
N ARG A 301 12.05 -10.52 7.58
CA ARG A 301 11.27 -10.06 8.72
C ARG A 301 9.82 -10.51 8.60
N GLU A 302 9.35 -11.17 9.64
CA GLU A 302 7.91 -11.26 9.86
C GLU A 302 7.36 -9.86 10.13
N LEU A 303 6.37 -9.42 9.36
CA LEU A 303 5.54 -8.29 9.69
C LEU A 303 4.78 -8.68 10.97
N ARG A 304 5.27 -8.25 12.13
CA ARG A 304 4.53 -8.41 13.37
C ARG A 304 3.32 -7.49 13.29
N SER A 305 2.16 -8.12 13.15
CA SER A 305 0.83 -7.54 13.30
C SER A 305 0.65 -6.87 14.68
#